data_cadffa166758aded9ea5ee95c987c410
#
_entry.id   cadffa166758aded9ea5ee95c987c410
#
_cell.length_a   1.000
_cell.length_b   1.000
_cell.length_c   1.000
_cell.angle_alpha   90.00
_cell.angle_beta   90.00
_cell.angle_gamma   90.00
#
_symmetry.space_group_name_H-M   'P 1'
#
loop_
_entity.id
_entity.type
_entity.pdbx_description
1 polymer ?
#
loop_
_entity_poly.entity_id
_entity_poly.type
_entity_poly.pdbx_seq_one_letter_code
_entity_poly.pdbx_strand_id
1 'polypeptide(L)'
;MKDVLLELRKRRENARLGGGSNRIEAQHSKGKLTARERIEILMDQDSFEEFDMFVSHRCTDFDMEKSKPAGDGVVTGWGTINGRMVYVFSQDFTVFGGSLSETHAQKICKIMDMAIQNGAPVIGLNDSGGARIQEGVASLAGYAEVFQRNVMASGVIPQISVIMGPCAGGAVYSPAMTDFIFMVKDSSYMFVTGPDVVRTVTNEVVTAEELGGASTHTKKSSVADGAFENDIEALFEVRRLVDFLPLNNREKAPVRPFFDNPNRIESSLDTLIPDNPNTPYDMAELIEKLADEGDFYEIQGCLLYTSPSPR
;
A
#
# COMPACT_ATOMS: atom_id res chain seq x y z
N MET A 1 -35.31 -21.12 4.37
CA MET A 1 -34.08 -20.79 5.12
C MET A 1 -32.85 -21.49 4.53
N LYS A 2 -32.83 -22.83 4.33
CA LYS A 2 -31.67 -23.55 3.75
C LYS A 2 -31.31 -23.02 2.36
N ASP A 3 -32.27 -22.78 1.49
CA ASP A 3 -32.03 -22.29 0.11
C ASP A 3 -31.43 -20.87 0.12
N VAL A 4 -31.89 -20.02 1.02
CA VAL A 4 -31.35 -18.66 1.18
C VAL A 4 -29.88 -18.68 1.63
N LEU A 5 -29.53 -19.59 2.55
CA LEU A 5 -28.15 -19.76 3.00
C LEU A 5 -27.24 -20.33 1.90
N LEU A 6 -27.76 -21.24 1.08
CA LEU A 6 -27.04 -21.77 -0.08
C LEU A 6 -26.80 -20.69 -1.11
N GLU A 7 -27.80 -19.89 -1.41
CA GLU A 7 -27.67 -18.74 -2.33
C GLU A 7 -26.67 -17.72 -1.81
N LEU A 8 -26.69 -17.38 -0.50
CA LEU A 8 -25.71 -16.48 0.10
C LEU A 8 -24.28 -17.02 -0.02
N ARG A 9 -24.06 -18.31 0.24
CA ARG A 9 -22.74 -18.94 0.08
C ARG A 9 -22.26 -18.83 -1.37
N LYS A 10 -23.11 -19.18 -2.33
CA LYS A 10 -22.79 -19.07 -3.76
C LYS A 10 -22.45 -17.65 -4.17
N ARG A 11 -23.19 -16.65 -3.68
CA ARG A 11 -22.87 -15.23 -3.96
C ARG A 11 -21.54 -14.80 -3.36
N ARG A 12 -21.23 -15.25 -2.12
CA ARG A 12 -19.93 -15.01 -1.49
C ARG A 12 -18.78 -15.64 -2.28
N GLU A 13 -18.92 -16.89 -2.70
CA GLU A 13 -17.93 -17.59 -3.51
C GLU A 13 -17.68 -16.84 -4.84
N ASN A 14 -18.76 -16.45 -5.55
CA ASN A 14 -18.64 -15.67 -6.78
C ASN A 14 -17.97 -14.30 -6.55
N ALA A 15 -18.31 -13.60 -5.47
CA ALA A 15 -17.70 -12.32 -5.14
C ALA A 15 -16.19 -12.45 -4.84
N ARG A 16 -15.77 -13.57 -4.25
CA ARG A 16 -14.35 -13.85 -3.97
C ARG A 16 -13.52 -14.11 -5.22
N LEU A 17 -14.16 -14.53 -6.32
CA LEU A 17 -13.47 -14.78 -7.60
C LEU A 17 -13.08 -13.48 -8.34
N GLY A 18 -13.57 -12.32 -7.90
CA GLY A 18 -13.25 -11.05 -8.54
C GLY A 18 -13.49 -11.08 -10.06
N GLY A 19 -12.44 -10.91 -10.85
CA GLY A 19 -12.46 -10.96 -12.31
C GLY A 19 -12.51 -12.38 -12.91
N GLY A 20 -12.53 -13.44 -12.07
CA GLY A 20 -12.59 -14.83 -12.47
C GLY A 20 -11.22 -15.53 -12.58
N SER A 21 -11.25 -16.87 -12.60
CA SER A 21 -10.06 -17.73 -12.50
C SER A 21 -8.98 -17.40 -13.54
N ASN A 22 -9.35 -17.16 -14.80
CA ASN A 22 -8.36 -16.85 -15.85
C ASN A 22 -7.59 -15.56 -15.57
N ARG A 23 -8.22 -14.54 -14.97
CA ARG A 23 -7.57 -13.29 -14.63
C ARG A 23 -6.73 -13.42 -13.34
N ILE A 24 -7.17 -14.25 -12.41
CA ILE A 24 -6.39 -14.61 -11.23
C ILE A 24 -5.09 -15.34 -11.66
N GLU A 25 -5.20 -16.32 -12.55
CA GLU A 25 -4.04 -17.04 -13.09
C GLU A 25 -3.07 -16.09 -13.84
N ALA A 26 -3.63 -15.12 -14.57
CA ALA A 26 -2.83 -14.08 -15.22
C ALA A 26 -2.10 -13.14 -14.24
N GLN A 27 -2.64 -12.92 -13.01
CA GLN A 27 -1.94 -12.23 -11.93
C GLN A 27 -0.79 -13.09 -11.40
N HIS A 28 -1.08 -14.34 -11.06
CA HIS A 28 -0.09 -15.28 -10.52
C HIS A 28 1.06 -15.53 -11.49
N SER A 29 0.79 -15.64 -12.80
CA SER A 29 1.84 -15.82 -13.82
C SER A 29 2.82 -14.65 -13.91
N LYS A 30 2.45 -13.48 -13.37
CA LYS A 30 3.32 -12.30 -13.24
C LYS A 30 4.01 -12.20 -11.87
N GLY A 31 3.90 -13.24 -11.03
CA GLY A 31 4.43 -13.23 -9.67
C GLY A 31 3.67 -12.35 -8.69
N LYS A 32 2.45 -11.90 -9.02
CA LYS A 32 1.62 -11.01 -8.20
C LYS A 32 0.53 -11.80 -7.48
N LEU A 33 0.22 -11.42 -6.26
CA LEU A 33 -0.93 -11.91 -5.52
C LEU A 33 -2.22 -11.20 -5.92
N THR A 34 -3.35 -11.84 -5.65
CA THR A 34 -4.68 -11.20 -5.75
C THR A 34 -4.91 -10.24 -4.58
N ALA A 35 -5.89 -9.35 -4.71
CA ALA A 35 -6.27 -8.42 -3.65
C ALA A 35 -6.61 -9.13 -2.32
N ARG A 36 -7.23 -10.31 -2.38
CA ARG A 36 -7.61 -11.08 -1.20
C ARG A 36 -6.44 -11.79 -0.55
N GLU A 37 -5.58 -12.42 -1.34
CA GLU A 37 -4.35 -13.07 -0.84
C GLU A 37 -3.43 -12.07 -0.15
N ARG A 38 -3.34 -10.84 -0.67
CA ARG A 38 -2.60 -9.75 -0.03
C ARG A 38 -3.16 -9.41 1.34
N ILE A 39 -4.48 -9.33 1.49
CA ILE A 39 -5.13 -9.08 2.79
C ILE A 39 -4.91 -10.26 3.74
N GLU A 40 -5.02 -11.49 3.27
CA GLU A 40 -4.81 -12.69 4.09
C GLU A 40 -3.38 -12.77 4.66
N ILE A 41 -2.37 -12.30 3.91
CA ILE A 41 -0.99 -12.22 4.40
C ILE A 41 -0.79 -11.02 5.33
N LEU A 42 -1.41 -9.88 5.03
CA LEU A 42 -1.26 -8.66 5.81
C LEU A 42 -1.90 -8.77 7.20
N MET A 43 -3.07 -9.39 7.31
CA MET A 43 -3.85 -9.45 8.54
C MET A 43 -3.49 -10.67 9.41
N ASP A 44 -3.83 -10.60 10.67
CA ASP A 44 -3.81 -11.76 11.55
C ASP A 44 -4.85 -12.77 11.10
N GLN A 45 -4.54 -14.04 11.27
CA GLN A 45 -5.41 -15.14 10.85
C GLN A 45 -6.84 -14.96 11.39
N ASP A 46 -7.84 -15.11 10.52
CA ASP A 46 -9.27 -15.03 10.81
C ASP A 46 -9.74 -13.70 11.40
N SER A 47 -8.94 -12.63 11.37
CA SER A 47 -9.29 -11.32 11.91
C SER A 47 -10.01 -10.41 10.91
N PHE A 48 -9.94 -10.70 9.61
CA PHE A 48 -10.44 -9.80 8.57
C PHE A 48 -11.96 -9.85 8.43
N GLU A 49 -12.61 -8.69 8.60
CA GLU A 49 -14.04 -8.49 8.37
C GLU A 49 -14.25 -7.59 7.14
N GLU A 50 -14.77 -8.18 6.06
CA GLU A 50 -15.00 -7.51 4.79
C GLU A 50 -16.29 -6.69 4.80
N PHE A 51 -16.21 -5.44 4.32
CA PHE A 51 -17.37 -4.58 4.07
C PHE A 51 -17.71 -4.49 2.58
N ASP A 52 -19.01 -4.37 2.30
CA ASP A 52 -19.54 -4.06 0.98
C ASP A 52 -19.13 -5.06 -0.12
N MET A 53 -18.99 -6.35 0.24
CA MET A 53 -18.62 -7.44 -0.68
C MET A 53 -19.52 -7.52 -1.92
N PHE A 54 -20.82 -7.19 -1.79
CA PHE A 54 -21.82 -7.35 -2.86
C PHE A 54 -22.15 -6.06 -3.61
N VAL A 55 -21.53 -4.95 -3.23
CA VAL A 55 -21.75 -3.67 -3.91
C VAL A 55 -21.14 -3.74 -5.31
N SER A 56 -21.82 -3.16 -6.28
CA SER A 56 -21.37 -3.08 -7.68
C SER A 56 -21.57 -1.67 -8.22
N HIS A 57 -20.85 -1.32 -9.29
CA HIS A 57 -21.00 -0.01 -9.93
C HIS A 57 -22.42 0.26 -10.45
N ARG A 58 -22.74 1.53 -10.63
CA ARG A 58 -24.04 2.01 -11.13
C ARG A 58 -24.02 2.47 -12.58
N CYS A 59 -22.87 2.40 -13.24
CA CYS A 59 -22.71 2.81 -14.62
C CYS A 59 -23.57 1.99 -15.57
N THR A 60 -24.25 2.67 -16.49
CA THR A 60 -25.06 2.10 -17.57
C THR A 60 -24.50 2.40 -18.95
N ASP A 61 -23.61 3.38 -19.05
CA ASP A 61 -22.98 3.77 -20.30
C ASP A 61 -21.99 2.70 -20.79
N PHE A 62 -21.74 2.66 -22.08
CA PHE A 62 -20.80 1.74 -22.71
C PHE A 62 -21.08 0.25 -22.41
N ASP A 63 -22.36 -0.13 -22.29
CA ASP A 63 -22.80 -1.50 -21.98
C ASP A 63 -22.30 -2.02 -20.60
N MET A 64 -21.90 -1.14 -19.69
CA MET A 64 -21.41 -1.52 -18.37
C MET A 64 -22.47 -2.24 -17.52
N GLU A 65 -23.75 -2.02 -17.76
CA GLU A 65 -24.85 -2.72 -17.08
C GLU A 65 -24.81 -4.24 -17.29
N LYS A 66 -24.16 -4.73 -18.36
CA LYS A 66 -24.01 -6.16 -18.67
C LYS A 66 -22.93 -6.85 -17.84
N SER A 67 -22.05 -6.08 -17.18
CA SER A 67 -20.93 -6.59 -16.39
C SER A 67 -20.85 -5.89 -15.05
N LYS A 68 -21.47 -6.46 -14.02
CA LYS A 68 -21.52 -5.92 -12.66
C LYS A 68 -20.83 -6.84 -11.65
N PRO A 69 -19.49 -6.89 -11.65
CA PRO A 69 -18.76 -7.70 -10.68
C PRO A 69 -19.04 -7.21 -9.25
N ALA A 70 -19.23 -8.16 -8.34
CA ALA A 70 -19.41 -7.86 -6.93
C ALA A 70 -18.10 -7.28 -6.33
N GLY A 71 -18.23 -6.31 -5.44
CA GLY A 71 -17.10 -5.64 -4.82
C GLY A 71 -16.48 -4.52 -5.64
N ASP A 72 -16.83 -4.40 -6.92
CA ASP A 72 -16.43 -3.35 -7.87
C ASP A 72 -14.91 -3.05 -7.89
N GLY A 73 -14.09 -4.10 -7.87
CA GLY A 73 -12.64 -3.98 -8.04
C GLY A 73 -11.88 -3.49 -6.82
N VAL A 74 -12.48 -3.48 -5.63
CA VAL A 74 -11.77 -3.22 -4.38
C VAL A 74 -12.35 -4.05 -3.23
N VAL A 75 -11.45 -4.68 -2.47
CA VAL A 75 -11.79 -5.36 -1.22
C VAL A 75 -11.51 -4.39 -0.08
N THR A 76 -12.50 -4.17 0.78
CA THR A 76 -12.41 -3.20 1.88
C THR A 76 -12.87 -3.83 3.19
N GLY A 77 -12.23 -3.49 4.27
CA GLY A 77 -12.59 -4.01 5.58
C GLY A 77 -11.64 -3.55 6.70
N TRP A 78 -11.72 -4.22 7.82
CA TRP A 78 -10.84 -4.04 8.96
C TRP A 78 -10.40 -5.39 9.50
N GLY A 79 -9.33 -5.40 10.25
CA GLY A 79 -8.81 -6.56 10.93
C GLY A 79 -7.75 -6.15 11.93
N THR A 80 -6.91 -7.10 12.31
CA THR A 80 -5.77 -6.81 13.20
C THR A 80 -4.45 -7.17 12.54
N ILE A 81 -3.41 -6.45 12.94
CA ILE A 81 -2.00 -6.78 12.72
C ILE A 81 -1.35 -6.87 14.09
N ASN A 82 -0.84 -8.05 14.46
CA ASN A 82 -0.26 -8.31 15.77
C ASN A 82 -1.21 -7.90 16.92
N GLY A 83 -2.51 -8.18 16.76
CA GLY A 83 -3.58 -7.85 17.70
C GLY A 83 -4.03 -6.37 17.68
N ARG A 84 -3.45 -5.51 16.85
CA ARG A 84 -3.76 -4.08 16.76
C ARG A 84 -4.68 -3.80 15.58
N MET A 85 -5.75 -3.02 15.80
CA MET A 85 -6.77 -2.72 14.80
C MET A 85 -6.19 -1.89 13.65
N VAL A 86 -6.50 -2.30 12.42
CA VAL A 86 -6.18 -1.56 11.19
C VAL A 86 -7.34 -1.65 10.19
N TYR A 87 -7.49 -0.65 9.37
CA TYR A 87 -8.40 -0.64 8.22
C TYR A 87 -7.62 -0.82 6.92
N VAL A 88 -8.19 -1.56 5.98
CA VAL A 88 -7.52 -1.87 4.71
C VAL A 88 -8.47 -1.73 3.53
N PHE A 89 -7.94 -1.23 2.44
CA PHE A 89 -8.50 -1.44 1.11
C PHE A 89 -7.44 -2.06 0.20
N SER A 90 -7.85 -3.01 -0.63
CA SER A 90 -6.98 -3.67 -1.61
C SER A 90 -7.64 -3.63 -2.98
N GLN A 91 -7.00 -2.95 -3.92
CA GLN A 91 -7.52 -2.84 -5.29
C GLN A 91 -7.29 -4.14 -6.04
N ASP A 92 -8.35 -4.62 -6.69
CA ASP A 92 -8.35 -5.88 -7.43
C ASP A 92 -8.15 -5.63 -8.93
N PHE A 93 -6.91 -5.78 -9.37
CA PHE A 93 -6.57 -5.61 -10.78
C PHE A 93 -7.28 -6.59 -11.72
N THR A 94 -7.78 -7.72 -11.20
CA THR A 94 -8.55 -8.69 -12.00
C THR A 94 -9.90 -8.14 -12.44
N VAL A 95 -10.42 -7.11 -11.75
CA VAL A 95 -11.70 -6.45 -12.03
C VAL A 95 -11.45 -5.09 -12.67
N PHE A 96 -11.69 -4.97 -13.97
CA PHE A 96 -11.49 -3.73 -14.74
C PHE A 96 -10.12 -3.06 -14.56
N GLY A 97 -9.06 -3.86 -14.34
CA GLY A 97 -7.72 -3.35 -14.08
C GLY A 97 -7.60 -2.53 -12.79
N GLY A 98 -8.42 -2.82 -11.78
CA GLY A 98 -8.44 -2.08 -10.52
C GLY A 98 -8.88 -0.61 -10.67
N SER A 99 -9.49 -0.25 -11.82
CA SER A 99 -9.86 1.13 -12.10
C SER A 99 -10.93 1.65 -11.13
N LEU A 100 -10.75 2.87 -10.66
CA LEU A 100 -11.63 3.50 -9.69
C LEU A 100 -12.91 4.01 -10.34
N SER A 101 -14.06 3.49 -9.90
CA SER A 101 -15.40 3.99 -10.17
C SER A 101 -15.90 4.89 -9.03
N GLU A 102 -17.05 5.51 -9.19
CA GLU A 102 -17.73 6.20 -8.10
C GLU A 102 -17.97 5.26 -6.89
N THR A 103 -18.47 4.06 -7.15
CA THR A 103 -18.76 3.06 -6.11
C THR A 103 -17.50 2.51 -5.44
N HIS A 104 -16.46 2.23 -6.21
CA HIS A 104 -15.14 1.85 -5.72
C HIS A 104 -14.58 2.92 -4.75
N ALA A 105 -14.64 4.20 -5.15
CA ALA A 105 -14.23 5.32 -4.31
C ALA A 105 -15.05 5.41 -3.01
N GLN A 106 -16.38 5.25 -3.10
CA GLN A 106 -17.27 5.27 -1.93
C GLN A 106 -16.91 4.17 -0.91
N LYS A 107 -16.50 2.99 -1.36
CA LYS A 107 -16.03 1.92 -0.48
C LYS A 107 -14.74 2.31 0.24
N ILE A 108 -13.76 2.88 -0.48
CA ILE A 108 -12.52 3.36 0.11
C ILE A 108 -12.80 4.49 1.11
N CYS A 109 -13.58 5.50 0.73
CA CYS A 109 -13.97 6.60 1.61
C CYS A 109 -14.62 6.12 2.90
N LYS A 110 -15.55 5.15 2.82
CA LYS A 110 -16.19 4.55 3.98
C LYS A 110 -15.18 3.95 4.95
N ILE A 111 -14.20 3.20 4.44
CA ILE A 111 -13.15 2.60 5.27
C ILE A 111 -12.26 3.68 5.91
N MET A 112 -11.89 4.72 5.17
CA MET A 112 -11.10 5.82 5.69
C MET A 112 -11.86 6.61 6.77
N ASP A 113 -13.15 6.89 6.56
CA ASP A 113 -14.00 7.57 7.53
C ASP A 113 -14.10 6.73 8.83
N MET A 114 -14.27 5.40 8.73
CA MET A 114 -14.28 4.50 9.87
C MET A 114 -12.92 4.45 10.58
N ALA A 115 -11.82 4.44 9.85
CA ALA A 115 -10.47 4.47 10.40
C ALA A 115 -10.23 5.74 11.23
N ILE A 116 -10.60 6.91 10.69
CA ILE A 116 -10.51 8.20 11.40
C ILE A 116 -11.37 8.20 12.66
N GLN A 117 -12.62 7.72 12.57
CA GLN A 117 -13.54 7.67 13.71
C GLN A 117 -13.06 6.76 14.83
N ASN A 118 -12.47 5.62 14.50
CA ASN A 118 -11.98 4.65 15.47
C ASN A 118 -10.52 4.91 15.90
N GLY A 119 -9.83 5.87 15.26
CA GLY A 119 -8.44 6.18 15.57
C GLY A 119 -7.50 5.00 15.27
N ALA A 120 -7.64 4.39 14.11
CA ALA A 120 -6.82 3.26 13.67
C ALA A 120 -6.17 3.53 12.32
N PRO A 121 -4.97 2.97 12.03
CA PRO A 121 -4.29 3.16 10.76
C PRO A 121 -5.13 2.69 9.57
N VAL A 122 -4.93 3.33 8.42
CA VAL A 122 -5.45 2.88 7.13
C VAL A 122 -4.30 2.42 6.23
N ILE A 123 -4.46 1.24 5.64
CA ILE A 123 -3.48 0.64 4.74
C ILE A 123 -4.12 0.47 3.37
N GLY A 124 -3.53 1.10 2.35
CA GLY A 124 -3.94 0.96 0.96
C GLY A 124 -3.01 0.02 0.20
N LEU A 125 -3.55 -1.08 -0.34
CA LEU A 125 -2.85 -1.98 -1.25
C LEU A 125 -3.24 -1.59 -2.67
N ASN A 126 -2.36 -0.83 -3.33
CA ASN A 126 -2.67 -0.11 -4.55
C ASN A 126 -2.23 -0.89 -5.79
N ASP A 127 -3.17 -1.18 -6.68
CA ASP A 127 -2.96 -1.89 -7.95
C ASP A 127 -4.05 -1.46 -8.94
N SER A 128 -3.86 -0.31 -9.61
CA SER A 128 -4.92 0.36 -10.37
C SER A 128 -4.42 1.04 -11.63
N GLY A 129 -5.13 0.82 -12.73
CA GLY A 129 -4.93 1.53 -13.99
C GLY A 129 -5.40 3.00 -13.98
N GLY A 130 -5.94 3.51 -12.87
CA GLY A 130 -6.44 4.89 -12.76
C GLY A 130 -7.95 5.01 -12.76
N ALA A 131 -8.46 6.11 -13.26
CA ALA A 131 -9.90 6.39 -13.33
C ALA A 131 -10.61 5.43 -14.30
N ARG A 132 -11.79 4.94 -13.93
CA ARG A 132 -12.67 4.19 -14.83
C ARG A 132 -13.28 5.13 -15.86
N ILE A 133 -12.70 5.17 -17.05
CA ILE A 133 -13.05 6.15 -18.10
C ILE A 133 -14.52 6.08 -18.54
N GLN A 134 -15.15 4.92 -18.45
CA GLN A 134 -16.57 4.73 -18.77
C GLN A 134 -17.50 5.53 -17.83
N GLU A 135 -17.05 5.87 -16.62
CA GLU A 135 -17.82 6.65 -15.66
C GLU A 135 -17.50 8.15 -15.72
N GLY A 136 -16.51 8.54 -16.52
CA GLY A 136 -16.17 9.94 -16.77
C GLY A 136 -15.97 10.75 -15.50
N VAL A 137 -16.73 11.84 -15.36
CA VAL A 137 -16.58 12.79 -14.24
C VAL A 137 -16.89 12.16 -12.88
N ALA A 138 -17.77 11.16 -12.80
CA ALA A 138 -18.10 10.48 -11.55
C ALA A 138 -16.89 9.75 -10.96
N SER A 139 -16.08 9.11 -11.80
CA SER A 139 -14.81 8.51 -11.39
C SER A 139 -13.82 9.56 -10.85
N LEU A 140 -13.70 10.70 -11.53
CA LEU A 140 -12.81 11.79 -11.10
C LEU A 140 -13.28 12.41 -9.77
N ALA A 141 -14.59 12.60 -9.59
CA ALA A 141 -15.16 13.04 -8.32
C ALA A 141 -14.86 12.03 -7.20
N GLY A 142 -14.90 10.72 -7.51
CA GLY A 142 -14.50 9.67 -6.57
C GLY A 142 -13.07 9.83 -6.07
N TYR A 143 -12.12 10.16 -6.95
CA TYR A 143 -10.76 10.47 -6.52
C TYR A 143 -10.68 11.70 -5.61
N ALA A 144 -11.41 12.76 -5.92
CA ALA A 144 -11.45 13.96 -5.09
C ALA A 144 -11.95 13.64 -3.66
N GLU A 145 -12.95 12.77 -3.53
CA GLU A 145 -13.46 12.30 -2.25
C GLU A 145 -12.42 11.50 -1.45
N VAL A 146 -11.63 10.64 -2.11
CA VAL A 146 -10.52 9.93 -1.47
C VAL A 146 -9.43 10.90 -1.03
N PHE A 147 -9.05 11.86 -1.88
CA PHE A 147 -8.03 12.87 -1.52
C PHE A 147 -8.45 13.70 -0.32
N GLN A 148 -9.73 14.08 -0.23
CA GLN A 148 -10.24 14.78 0.96
C GLN A 148 -10.02 13.96 2.23
N ARG A 149 -10.24 12.63 2.20
CA ARG A 149 -10.01 11.76 3.36
C ARG A 149 -8.53 11.64 3.69
N ASN A 150 -7.64 11.57 2.67
CA ASN A 150 -6.20 11.61 2.93
C ASN A 150 -5.80 12.89 3.69
N VAL A 151 -6.31 14.04 3.28
CA VAL A 151 -6.05 15.32 3.96
C VAL A 151 -6.61 15.33 5.37
N MET A 152 -7.83 14.84 5.59
CA MET A 152 -8.47 14.80 6.91
C MET A 152 -7.81 13.79 7.87
N ALA A 153 -7.23 12.72 7.35
CA ALA A 153 -6.52 11.71 8.11
C ALA A 153 -5.09 12.12 8.47
N SER A 154 -4.50 13.03 7.71
CA SER A 154 -3.10 13.47 7.89
C SER A 154 -2.86 14.03 9.29
N GLY A 155 -1.86 13.46 9.98
CA GLY A 155 -1.53 13.81 11.37
C GLY A 155 -2.55 13.32 12.41
N VAL A 156 -3.59 12.58 12.01
CA VAL A 156 -4.60 11.99 12.90
C VAL A 156 -4.40 10.51 13.09
N ILE A 157 -4.28 9.77 12.00
CA ILE A 157 -4.01 8.33 11.96
C ILE A 157 -2.90 8.04 10.94
N PRO A 158 -2.09 7.02 11.13
CA PRO A 158 -1.11 6.58 10.13
C PRO A 158 -1.81 6.13 8.83
N GLN A 159 -1.30 6.60 7.70
CA GLN A 159 -1.71 6.23 6.37
C GLN A 159 -0.55 5.54 5.66
N ILE A 160 -0.72 4.28 5.28
CA ILE A 160 0.34 3.47 4.65
C ILE A 160 -0.13 3.04 3.28
N SER A 161 0.64 3.34 2.25
CA SER A 161 0.38 2.90 0.89
C SER A 161 1.42 1.88 0.43
N VAL A 162 0.96 0.74 -0.06
CA VAL A 162 1.80 -0.27 -0.70
C VAL A 162 1.45 -0.34 -2.17
N ILE A 163 2.39 -0.02 -3.03
CA ILE A 163 2.21 -0.04 -4.47
C ILE A 163 2.60 -1.43 -4.97
N MET A 164 1.62 -2.20 -5.40
CA MET A 164 1.75 -3.61 -5.75
C MET A 164 1.41 -3.90 -7.23
N GLY A 165 1.34 -2.84 -8.01
CA GLY A 165 1.06 -2.88 -9.42
C GLY A 165 1.10 -1.48 -10.04
N PRO A 166 0.53 -1.27 -11.22
CA PRO A 166 0.41 0.07 -11.79
C PRO A 166 -0.36 1.01 -10.86
N CYS A 167 0.12 2.23 -10.70
CA CYS A 167 -0.59 3.37 -10.13
C CYS A 167 -0.41 4.54 -11.09
N ALA A 168 -1.37 4.72 -11.99
CA ALA A 168 -1.29 5.70 -13.08
C ALA A 168 -2.38 6.77 -12.97
N GLY A 169 -2.07 7.98 -13.39
CA GLY A 169 -3.00 9.11 -13.40
C GLY A 169 -3.54 9.41 -11.99
N GLY A 170 -4.87 9.46 -11.83
CA GLY A 170 -5.51 9.74 -10.54
C GLY A 170 -5.11 8.78 -9.41
N ALA A 171 -4.75 7.54 -9.73
CA ALA A 171 -4.37 6.54 -8.74
C ALA A 171 -3.04 6.85 -8.03
N VAL A 172 -2.18 7.69 -8.60
CA VAL A 172 -0.88 8.01 -8.00
C VAL A 172 -0.97 9.08 -6.92
N TYR A 173 -1.96 9.97 -6.98
CA TYR A 173 -2.03 11.12 -6.08
C TYR A 173 -2.40 10.73 -4.63
N SER A 174 -3.35 9.82 -4.44
CA SER A 174 -3.74 9.37 -3.10
C SER A 174 -2.57 8.74 -2.35
N PRO A 175 -1.84 7.74 -2.90
CA PRO A 175 -0.64 7.21 -2.27
C PRO A 175 0.42 8.27 -1.96
N ALA A 176 0.64 9.23 -2.88
CA ALA A 176 1.63 10.29 -2.69
C ALA A 176 1.29 11.27 -1.54
N MET A 177 0.07 11.24 -1.01
CA MET A 177 -0.37 12.05 0.14
C MET A 177 -0.37 11.26 1.46
N THR A 178 0.01 9.99 1.46
CA THR A 178 0.07 9.16 2.66
C THR A 178 1.41 9.32 3.40
N ASP A 179 1.48 8.82 4.62
CA ASP A 179 2.66 9.01 5.49
C ASP A 179 3.81 8.08 5.10
N PHE A 180 3.49 6.87 4.61
CA PHE A 180 4.48 5.87 4.19
C PHE A 180 4.11 5.26 2.84
N ILE A 181 5.09 5.15 1.96
CA ILE A 181 4.92 4.60 0.62
C ILE A 181 5.93 3.49 0.38
N PHE A 182 5.44 2.27 0.19
CA PHE A 182 6.26 1.12 -0.16
C PHE A 182 5.95 0.63 -1.56
N MET A 183 6.97 0.12 -2.25
CA MET A 183 6.83 -0.36 -3.62
C MET A 183 7.39 -1.77 -3.78
N VAL A 184 6.77 -2.56 -4.66
CA VAL A 184 7.29 -3.87 -5.07
C VAL A 184 8.10 -3.68 -6.36
N LYS A 185 9.35 -4.17 -6.37
CA LYS A 185 10.25 -4.06 -7.53
C LYS A 185 9.67 -4.77 -8.76
N ASP A 186 10.00 -4.27 -9.93
CA ASP A 186 9.70 -4.86 -11.25
C ASP A 186 8.21 -5.11 -11.56
N SER A 187 7.31 -4.83 -10.63
CA SER A 187 5.87 -5.05 -10.78
C SER A 187 5.01 -3.83 -10.44
N SER A 188 5.55 -2.86 -9.74
CA SER A 188 4.84 -1.66 -9.31
C SER A 188 5.40 -0.39 -9.93
N TYR A 189 4.50 0.52 -10.29
CA TYR A 189 4.84 1.77 -10.96
C TYR A 189 3.98 2.91 -10.47
N MET A 190 4.60 4.06 -10.19
CA MET A 190 3.93 5.32 -9.86
C MET A 190 4.30 6.39 -10.88
N PHE A 191 3.35 6.82 -11.69
CA PHE A 191 3.55 7.93 -12.63
C PHE A 191 2.23 8.63 -12.98
N VAL A 192 2.31 9.92 -13.27
CA VAL A 192 1.13 10.70 -13.69
C VAL A 192 0.67 10.24 -15.07
N THR A 193 1.60 9.99 -15.99
CA THR A 193 1.34 9.43 -17.31
C THR A 193 2.32 8.32 -17.62
N GLY A 194 1.88 7.29 -18.37
CA GLY A 194 2.73 6.17 -18.75
C GLY A 194 3.73 6.49 -19.87
N PRO A 195 4.68 5.55 -20.13
CA PRO A 195 5.75 5.73 -21.12
C PRO A 195 5.28 6.11 -22.53
N ASP A 196 4.13 5.60 -22.98
CA ASP A 196 3.61 5.91 -24.33
C ASP A 196 3.20 7.37 -24.47
N VAL A 197 2.62 7.97 -23.41
CA VAL A 197 2.26 9.38 -23.39
C VAL A 197 3.52 10.24 -23.34
N VAL A 198 4.50 9.88 -22.53
CA VAL A 198 5.81 10.55 -22.46
C VAL A 198 6.44 10.56 -23.85
N ARG A 199 6.51 9.41 -24.51
CA ARG A 199 7.07 9.32 -25.88
C ARG A 199 6.33 10.19 -26.87
N THR A 200 5.01 10.28 -26.78
CA THR A 200 4.19 11.07 -27.71
C THR A 200 4.36 12.57 -27.52
N VAL A 201 4.49 13.03 -26.25
CA VAL A 201 4.53 14.44 -25.91
C VAL A 201 5.96 15.01 -25.92
N THR A 202 6.93 14.27 -25.36
CA THR A 202 8.32 14.75 -25.21
C THR A 202 9.30 14.11 -26.18
N ASN A 203 8.88 13.10 -26.95
CA ASN A 203 9.73 12.24 -27.81
C ASN A 203 10.81 11.46 -27.03
N GLU A 204 10.69 11.33 -25.72
CA GLU A 204 11.58 10.53 -24.90
C GLU A 204 11.14 9.06 -24.89
N VAL A 205 12.09 8.16 -25.01
CA VAL A 205 11.86 6.71 -24.91
C VAL A 205 12.32 6.26 -23.53
N VAL A 206 11.37 5.92 -22.68
CA VAL A 206 11.62 5.46 -21.29
C VAL A 206 10.84 4.19 -21.03
N THR A 207 11.39 3.31 -20.19
CA THR A 207 10.66 2.15 -19.69
C THR A 207 9.77 2.55 -18.51
N ALA A 208 8.79 1.71 -18.13
CA ALA A 208 7.96 1.96 -16.97
C ALA A 208 8.78 2.01 -15.66
N GLU A 209 9.81 1.16 -15.55
CA GLU A 209 10.72 1.13 -14.40
C GLU A 209 11.57 2.39 -14.30
N GLU A 210 12.12 2.89 -15.41
CA GLU A 210 12.89 4.14 -15.45
C GLU A 210 12.03 5.37 -15.15
N LEU A 211 10.76 5.36 -15.61
CA LEU A 211 9.83 6.47 -15.42
C LEU A 211 9.30 6.57 -13.99
N GLY A 212 8.90 5.45 -13.40
CA GLY A 212 8.23 5.45 -12.11
C GLY A 212 8.25 4.10 -11.38
N GLY A 213 9.29 3.28 -11.58
CA GLY A 213 9.47 2.05 -10.85
C GLY A 213 10.01 2.26 -9.43
N ALA A 214 10.07 1.17 -8.67
CA ALA A 214 10.50 1.19 -7.28
C ALA A 214 11.91 1.78 -7.08
N SER A 215 12.84 1.42 -7.97
CA SER A 215 14.22 1.94 -7.93
C SER A 215 14.31 3.44 -8.22
N THR A 216 13.45 3.96 -9.09
CA THR A 216 13.37 5.39 -9.39
C THR A 216 12.84 6.16 -8.18
N HIS A 217 11.79 5.67 -7.53
CA HIS A 217 11.16 6.36 -6.42
C HIS A 217 11.90 6.23 -5.08
N THR A 218 12.72 5.23 -4.89
CA THR A 218 13.58 5.11 -3.71
C THR A 218 14.93 5.82 -3.85
N LYS A 219 15.51 5.88 -5.09
CA LYS A 219 16.87 6.38 -5.27
C LYS A 219 16.96 7.78 -5.89
N LYS A 220 15.96 8.18 -6.70
CA LYS A 220 16.02 9.46 -7.44
C LYS A 220 15.03 10.48 -6.93
N SER A 221 13.75 10.12 -6.78
CA SER A 221 12.69 11.05 -6.38
C SER A 221 12.43 11.07 -4.89
N SER A 222 12.85 10.03 -4.17
CA SER A 222 12.62 9.86 -2.72
C SER A 222 11.14 9.90 -2.31
N VAL A 223 10.25 9.52 -3.23
CA VAL A 223 8.81 9.44 -2.96
C VAL A 223 8.47 8.16 -2.21
N ALA A 224 9.17 7.06 -2.49
CA ALA A 224 8.96 5.78 -1.80
C ALA A 224 9.96 5.60 -0.66
N ASP A 225 9.44 5.18 0.49
CA ASP A 225 10.20 4.95 1.72
C ASP A 225 10.94 3.61 1.72
N GLY A 226 10.48 2.65 0.93
CA GLY A 226 11.11 1.35 0.78
C GLY A 226 10.69 0.61 -0.50
N ALA A 227 11.54 -0.31 -0.95
CA ALA A 227 11.30 -1.17 -2.10
C ALA A 227 11.64 -2.62 -1.77
N PHE A 228 10.73 -3.54 -2.08
CA PHE A 228 10.80 -4.95 -1.72
C PHE A 228 10.74 -5.85 -2.96
N GLU A 229 11.29 -7.06 -2.84
CA GLU A 229 11.43 -7.97 -4.00
C GLU A 229 10.08 -8.54 -4.48
N ASN A 230 9.10 -8.67 -3.59
CA ASN A 230 7.80 -9.26 -3.91
C ASN A 230 6.70 -8.78 -2.95
N ASP A 231 5.44 -9.13 -3.29
CA ASP A 231 4.25 -8.79 -2.52
C ASP A 231 4.35 -9.27 -1.06
N ILE A 232 4.89 -10.45 -0.82
CA ILE A 232 4.94 -11.08 0.51
C ILE A 232 5.90 -10.31 1.43
N GLU A 233 7.09 -10.01 0.95
CA GLU A 233 8.09 -9.23 1.69
C GLU A 233 7.56 -7.84 2.04
N ALA A 234 6.96 -7.15 1.07
CA ALA A 234 6.35 -5.84 1.29
C ALA A 234 5.27 -5.87 2.39
N LEU A 235 4.42 -6.90 2.40
CA LEU A 235 3.36 -7.04 3.40
C LEU A 235 3.91 -7.36 4.80
N PHE A 236 4.94 -8.18 4.91
CA PHE A 236 5.61 -8.44 6.19
C PHE A 236 6.29 -7.19 6.74
N GLU A 237 6.92 -6.37 5.89
CA GLU A 237 7.52 -5.11 6.32
C GLU A 237 6.47 -4.08 6.76
N VAL A 238 5.30 -4.05 6.13
CA VAL A 238 4.17 -3.24 6.63
C VAL A 238 3.70 -3.72 8.00
N ARG A 239 3.60 -5.05 8.22
CA ARG A 239 3.26 -5.60 9.55
C ARG A 239 4.28 -5.17 10.59
N ARG A 240 5.57 -5.22 10.25
CA ARG A 240 6.67 -4.76 11.12
C ARG A 240 6.57 -3.26 11.39
N LEU A 241 6.31 -2.43 10.38
CA LEU A 241 6.15 -0.98 10.56
C LEU A 241 5.02 -0.65 11.54
N VAL A 242 3.87 -1.33 11.43
CA VAL A 242 2.73 -1.10 12.33
C VAL A 242 3.12 -1.28 13.80
N ASP A 243 4.06 -2.17 14.13
CA ASP A 243 4.54 -2.38 15.50
C ASP A 243 5.38 -1.22 16.04
N PHE A 244 5.89 -0.34 15.20
CA PHE A 244 6.61 0.87 15.61
C PHE A 244 5.71 2.10 15.76
N LEU A 245 4.53 2.09 15.13
CA LEU A 245 3.67 3.26 15.05
C LEU A 245 2.59 3.27 16.14
N PRO A 246 2.23 4.43 16.72
CA PRO A 246 0.98 4.56 17.45
C PRO A 246 -0.21 4.35 16.50
N LEU A 247 -1.39 3.93 17.01
CA LEU A 247 -2.57 3.77 16.17
C LEU A 247 -3.14 5.13 15.72
N ASN A 248 -2.92 6.17 16.51
CA ASN A 248 -3.40 7.53 16.23
C ASN A 248 -2.60 8.57 17.01
N ASN A 249 -2.83 9.85 16.73
CA ASN A 249 -2.12 10.97 17.35
C ASN A 249 -2.38 11.20 18.84
N ARG A 250 -3.32 10.47 19.46
CA ARG A 250 -3.63 10.54 20.89
C ARG A 250 -2.96 9.43 21.68
N GLU A 251 -2.47 8.42 21.02
CA GLU A 251 -1.73 7.32 21.62
C GLU A 251 -0.23 7.60 21.65
N LYS A 252 0.45 6.99 22.61
CA LYS A 252 1.92 6.96 22.64
C LYS A 252 2.41 5.84 21.71
N ALA A 253 3.69 5.94 21.32
CA ALA A 253 4.36 4.85 20.62
C ALA A 253 4.21 3.54 21.43
N PRO A 254 4.01 2.40 20.75
CA PRO A 254 3.88 1.11 21.41
C PRO A 254 5.16 0.78 22.19
N VAL A 255 4.97 0.24 23.40
CA VAL A 255 6.09 -0.27 24.20
C VAL A 255 6.19 -1.77 23.95
N ARG A 256 7.34 -2.20 23.45
CA ARG A 256 7.64 -3.62 23.23
C ARG A 256 8.49 -4.15 24.38
N PRO A 257 8.37 -5.44 24.74
CA PRO A 257 9.29 -6.03 25.69
C PRO A 257 10.72 -6.01 25.11
N PHE A 258 11.67 -5.70 25.93
CA PHE A 258 13.10 -5.74 25.61
C PHE A 258 13.83 -6.65 26.60
N PHE A 259 14.90 -7.27 26.16
CA PHE A 259 15.70 -8.22 26.95
C PHE A 259 17.13 -7.70 27.21
N ASP A 260 17.53 -6.68 26.48
CA ASP A 260 18.85 -6.06 26.67
C ASP A 260 18.99 -5.44 28.06
N ASN A 261 20.18 -5.59 28.63
CA ASN A 261 20.48 -4.95 29.91
C ASN A 261 20.56 -3.43 29.72
N PRO A 262 19.75 -2.62 30.44
CA PRO A 262 19.80 -1.17 30.31
C PRO A 262 21.15 -0.54 30.66
N ASN A 263 22.04 -1.26 31.35
CA ASN A 263 23.41 -0.85 31.66
C ASN A 263 24.45 -1.57 30.78
N ARG A 264 24.08 -2.17 29.66
CA ARG A 264 25.06 -2.79 28.76
C ARG A 264 26.05 -1.76 28.24
N ILE A 265 27.29 -2.19 28.11
CA ILE A 265 28.40 -1.40 27.54
C ILE A 265 28.80 -2.11 26.24
N GLU A 266 28.66 -1.41 25.13
CA GLU A 266 29.04 -1.93 23.81
C GLU A 266 30.47 -1.49 23.45
N SER A 267 31.45 -2.33 23.80
CA SER A 267 32.85 -2.02 23.60
C SER A 267 33.28 -1.92 22.13
N SER A 268 32.50 -2.50 21.20
CA SER A 268 32.83 -2.39 19.78
C SER A 268 32.65 -0.97 19.22
N LEU A 269 31.94 -0.09 19.95
CA LEU A 269 31.81 1.32 19.58
C LEU A 269 33.13 2.09 19.66
N ASP A 270 34.07 1.64 20.49
CA ASP A 270 35.37 2.27 20.64
C ASP A 270 36.21 2.20 19.34
N THR A 271 35.95 1.24 18.48
CA THR A 271 36.68 0.99 17.23
C THR A 271 35.83 1.12 15.96
N LEU A 272 34.51 1.36 16.09
CA LEU A 272 33.61 1.45 14.96
C LEU A 272 33.92 2.65 14.06
N ILE A 273 34.19 3.80 14.64
CA ILE A 273 34.53 5.01 13.89
C ILE A 273 36.06 5.00 13.63
N PRO A 274 36.50 4.99 12.36
CA PRO A 274 37.89 4.99 12.00
C PRO A 274 38.63 6.26 12.48
N ASP A 275 39.88 6.13 12.92
CA ASP A 275 40.74 7.28 13.25
C ASP A 275 40.98 8.20 12.06
N ASN A 276 40.99 7.63 10.84
CA ASN A 276 41.16 8.40 9.62
C ASN A 276 39.80 8.98 9.18
N PRO A 277 39.58 10.30 9.18
CA PRO A 277 38.31 10.93 8.83
C PRO A 277 37.87 10.73 7.36
N ASN A 278 38.78 10.23 6.51
CA ASN A 278 38.46 9.92 5.11
C ASN A 278 38.02 8.46 4.90
N THR A 279 38.01 7.64 5.94
CA THR A 279 37.51 6.26 5.86
C THR A 279 36.04 6.24 6.19
N PRO A 280 35.17 5.77 5.26
CA PRO A 280 33.73 5.65 5.54
C PRO A 280 33.47 4.54 6.57
N TYR A 281 32.40 4.69 7.33
CA TYR A 281 31.85 3.66 8.20
C TYR A 281 30.33 3.56 8.03
N ASP A 282 29.76 2.42 8.41
CA ASP A 282 28.33 2.18 8.26
C ASP A 282 27.57 2.71 9.49
N MET A 283 26.68 3.68 9.25
CA MET A 283 25.85 4.26 10.30
C MET A 283 24.76 3.29 10.79
N ALA A 284 24.32 2.36 9.92
CA ALA A 284 23.36 1.33 10.32
C ALA A 284 23.97 0.42 11.39
N GLU A 285 25.25 0.04 11.26
CA GLU A 285 25.96 -0.75 12.28
C GLU A 285 26.01 -0.01 13.64
N LEU A 286 26.19 1.32 13.63
CA LEU A 286 26.15 2.10 14.87
C LEU A 286 24.75 2.06 15.51
N ILE A 287 23.71 2.22 14.72
CA ILE A 287 22.32 2.23 15.19
C ILE A 287 21.95 0.86 15.75
N GLU A 288 22.28 -0.22 15.05
CA GLU A 288 22.04 -1.60 15.52
C GLU A 288 22.69 -1.88 16.89
N LYS A 289 23.92 -1.37 17.11
CA LYS A 289 24.61 -1.53 18.39
C LYS A 289 23.97 -0.73 19.52
N LEU A 290 23.27 0.37 19.22
CA LEU A 290 22.61 1.23 20.20
C LEU A 290 21.17 0.83 20.48
N ALA A 291 20.47 0.28 19.48
CA ALA A 291 19.09 -0.16 19.62
C ALA A 291 19.00 -1.43 20.49
N ASP A 292 17.91 -1.56 21.27
CA ASP A 292 17.63 -2.78 22.02
C ASP A 292 17.44 -3.94 21.02
N GLU A 293 18.10 -5.08 21.26
CA GLU A 293 18.17 -6.25 20.38
C GLU A 293 18.62 -5.94 18.92
N GLY A 294 19.19 -4.77 18.68
CA GLY A 294 19.55 -4.29 17.34
C GLY A 294 18.33 -3.98 16.45
N ASP A 295 17.13 -3.89 17.04
CA ASP A 295 15.90 -3.73 16.27
C ASP A 295 15.56 -2.25 16.03
N PHE A 296 15.71 -1.80 14.79
CA PHE A 296 15.27 -0.49 14.32
C PHE A 296 14.62 -0.61 12.94
N TYR A 297 13.79 0.35 12.58
CA TYR A 297 13.13 0.38 11.29
C TYR A 297 13.71 1.51 10.44
N GLU A 298 14.49 1.15 9.41
CA GLU A 298 15.09 2.10 8.50
C GLU A 298 14.06 2.57 7.45
N ILE A 299 13.91 3.89 7.32
CA ILE A 299 13.06 4.54 6.32
C ILE A 299 13.95 5.32 5.37
N GLN A 300 13.74 5.18 4.06
CA GLN A 300 14.49 5.87 3.02
C GLN A 300 16.02 5.61 3.07
N GLY A 301 16.43 4.41 3.39
CA GLY A 301 17.83 4.01 3.51
C GLY A 301 18.71 4.38 2.31
N CYS A 302 18.12 4.45 1.10
CA CYS A 302 18.86 4.85 -0.11
C CYS A 302 19.25 6.35 -0.15
N LEU A 303 18.63 7.22 0.64
CA LEU A 303 18.92 8.67 0.63
C LEU A 303 20.27 9.01 1.24
N LEU A 304 20.70 8.29 2.26
CA LEU A 304 21.99 8.51 2.92
C LEU A 304 23.18 8.23 1.98
N TYR A 305 23.01 7.30 1.02
CA TYR A 305 24.05 6.96 0.06
C TYR A 305 24.09 7.86 -1.18
N THR A 306 23.02 8.60 -1.45
CA THR A 306 22.88 9.41 -2.67
C THR A 306 22.85 10.90 -2.44
N SER A 307 22.60 11.35 -1.21
CA SER A 307 22.62 12.78 -0.86
C SER A 307 24.03 13.19 -0.43
N PRO A 308 24.69 14.12 -1.14
CA PRO A 308 25.92 14.68 -0.62
C PRO A 308 25.58 15.39 0.70
N SER A 309 26.17 14.92 1.80
CA SER A 309 26.06 15.61 3.08
C SER A 309 26.40 17.08 2.89
N PRO A 310 25.55 18.04 3.23
CA PRO A 310 25.94 19.43 3.24
C PRO A 310 27.03 19.60 4.30
N ARG A 311 28.23 19.91 3.85
CA ARG A 311 29.34 20.34 4.73
C ARG A 311 29.13 21.77 5.19
#